data_00614ee4eca4ac5e1e52a3c40acddbd4
#
_entry.id   00614ee4eca4ac5e1e52a3c40acddbd4
#
_cell.length_a   1.000
_cell.length_b   1.000
_cell.length_c   1.000
_cell.angle_alpha   90.00
_cell.angle_beta   90.00
_cell.angle_gamma   90.00
#
_symmetry.space_group_name_H-M   'P 1'
#
loop_
_entity.id
_entity.type
_entity.pdbx_description
1 polymer ?
#
loop_
_entity_poly.entity_id
_entity_poly.type
_entity_poly.pdbx_seq_one_letter_code
_entity_poly.pdbx_strand_id
1 'polypeptide(L)'
;MEGTESVTDSTLNTTKMTETNIEDTSDSNVKQYNREELVYLAKLNEKIEHSEEAFYYTINYIRLKPVLSNDERNLFNNICKSFLNTKRKSHRFYKSQVLKETKKGKFENVKFLEELIEKIESEINSVLNLTLELIDTQILPNS
;
A
#
# COMPACT_ATOMS: atom_id res chain seq x y z
N MET A 1 -8.74 15.54 -16.92
CA MET A 1 -8.68 15.16 -16.46
C MET A 1 -8.55 14.89 -16.18
N GLU A 2 -8.33 14.72 -16.31
CA GLU A 2 -8.20 14.18 -15.86
C GLU A 2 -7.97 13.98 -15.23
N GLY A 3 -7.75 14.07 -15.45
CA GLY A 3 -7.56 13.53 -14.73
C GLY A 3 -7.24 13.28 -14.32
N THR A 4 -7.21 13.11 -14.33
CA THR A 4 -6.97 12.58 -13.80
C THR A 4 -6.38 12.39 -13.59
N GLU A 5 -6.08 12.42 -13.65
CA GLU A 5 -5.63 11.91 -13.29
C GLU A 5 -5.08 12.06 -12.72
N SER A 6 -4.96 12.39 -12.81
CA SER A 6 -4.56 12.17 -12.20
C SER A 6 -4.35 12.22 -11.46
N VAL A 7 -4.52 12.16 -11.38
CA VAL A 7 -4.50 11.64 -10.69
C VAL A 7 -4.35 11.29 -10.45
N THR A 8 -4.25 10.95 -10.59
CA THR A 8 -4.17 10.21 -10.33
C THR A 8 -3.57 9.91 -10.27
N ASP A 9 -3.12 10.19 -10.46
CA ASP A 9 -2.65 9.63 -10.35
C ASP A 9 -2.00 9.47 -9.53
N SER A 10 -1.71 9.69 -9.36
CA SER A 10 -1.03 9.19 -8.48
C SER A 10 -1.70 8.54 -7.60
N THR A 11 -2.37 8.41 -7.72
CA THR A 11 -2.92 7.61 -7.14
C THR A 11 -3.53 6.75 -7.74
N LEU A 12 -3.52 6.88 -8.57
CA LEU A 12 -3.90 6.10 -9.07
C LEU A 12 -3.54 5.28 -9.03
N ASN A 13 -3.95 5.55 -9.12
CA ASN A 13 -3.24 4.82 -8.99
C ASN A 13 -3.19 4.05 -7.98
N THR A 14 -3.92 4.20 -7.07
CA THR A 14 -3.52 3.51 -5.93
C THR A 14 -3.91 2.08 -5.99
N THR A 15 -5.12 1.80 -6.32
CA THR A 15 -5.54 0.42 -6.51
C THR A 15 -4.73 -0.26 -7.59
N LYS A 16 -4.50 0.45 -8.64
CA LYS A 16 -3.64 -0.03 -9.66
C LYS A 16 -2.26 -0.35 -9.19
N MET A 17 -1.78 0.47 -8.27
CA MET A 17 -0.45 0.31 -7.78
C MET A 17 -0.24 -1.02 -7.09
N THR A 18 -1.24 -1.48 -6.35
CA THR A 18 -1.08 -2.74 -5.66
C THR A 18 -1.07 -3.94 -6.58
N GLU A 19 -1.63 -3.81 -7.77
CA GLU A 19 -1.69 -4.94 -8.67
C GLU A 19 -0.92 -4.72 -9.95
N THR A 20 -1.40 -3.80 -10.75
CA THR A 20 -0.88 -3.61 -12.08
C THR A 20 0.45 -2.87 -12.09
N ASN A 21 0.54 -1.80 -11.31
CA ASN A 21 1.73 -0.98 -11.32
C ASN A 21 2.96 -1.69 -10.80
N ILE A 22 2.77 -2.67 -9.94
CA ILE A 22 3.90 -3.44 -9.44
C ILE A 22 4.56 -4.19 -10.60
N GLU A 23 3.77 -4.78 -11.44
CA GLU A 23 4.29 -5.47 -12.61
C GLU A 23 4.91 -4.52 -13.61
N ASP A 24 4.18 -3.46 -13.89
CA ASP A 24 4.66 -2.46 -14.84
C ASP A 24 5.97 -1.84 -14.41
N THR A 25 6.08 -1.55 -13.12
CA THR A 25 7.28 -0.95 -12.58
C THR A 25 8.48 -1.85 -12.78
N SER A 26 8.31 -3.15 -12.63
CA SER A 26 9.41 -4.06 -12.79
C SER A 26 9.83 -4.20 -14.25
N ASP A 27 8.95 -3.88 -15.18
CA ASP A 27 9.23 -4.07 -16.61
C ASP A 27 9.74 -2.84 -17.32
N SER A 28 9.45 -1.66 -16.79
CA SER A 28 9.77 -0.46 -17.54
C SER A 28 11.20 -0.01 -17.29
N ASN A 29 11.38 1.24 -16.95
CA ASN A 29 12.71 1.83 -16.83
C ASN A 29 13.33 1.63 -15.46
N VAL A 30 12.66 0.94 -14.58
CA VAL A 30 13.13 0.75 -13.23
C VAL A 30 14.22 -0.30 -13.22
N LYS A 31 15.28 -0.02 -12.49
CA LYS A 31 16.37 -0.94 -12.33
C LYS A 31 15.89 -2.27 -11.72
N GLN A 32 16.40 -3.36 -12.25
CA GLN A 32 16.12 -4.67 -11.71
C GLN A 32 17.00 -4.90 -10.49
N TYR A 33 16.39 -5.25 -9.36
CA TYR A 33 17.10 -5.51 -8.12
C TYR A 33 17.11 -7.00 -7.82
N ASN A 34 18.20 -7.47 -7.23
CA ASN A 34 18.20 -8.86 -6.74
C ASN A 34 17.49 -8.87 -5.38
N ARG A 35 17.29 -10.10 -4.87
CA ARG A 35 16.51 -10.27 -3.65
C ARG A 35 17.12 -9.57 -2.44
N GLU A 36 18.43 -9.66 -2.29
CA GLU A 36 19.10 -9.02 -1.16
C GLU A 36 18.97 -7.51 -1.21
N GLU A 37 19.05 -6.95 -2.43
CA GLU A 37 18.86 -5.52 -2.62
C GLU A 37 17.44 -5.10 -2.26
N LEU A 38 16.46 -5.92 -2.63
CA LEU A 38 15.06 -5.64 -2.32
C LEU A 38 14.82 -5.64 -0.82
N VAL A 39 15.39 -6.60 -0.10
CA VAL A 39 15.27 -6.64 1.36
C VAL A 39 15.90 -5.40 1.98
N TYR A 40 17.06 -5.01 1.49
CA TYR A 40 17.72 -3.80 1.99
C TYR A 40 16.89 -2.55 1.75
N LEU A 41 16.33 -2.41 0.55
CA LEU A 41 15.49 -1.27 0.21
C LEU A 41 14.21 -1.25 1.05
N ALA A 42 13.64 -2.42 1.31
CA ALA A 42 12.47 -2.50 2.19
C ALA A 42 12.81 -2.01 3.58
N LYS A 43 13.97 -2.42 4.11
CA LYS A 43 14.40 -1.99 5.43
C LYS A 43 14.62 -0.49 5.50
N LEU A 44 15.25 0.08 4.47
CA LEU A 44 15.50 1.52 4.44
C LEU A 44 14.19 2.30 4.43
N ASN A 45 13.27 1.88 3.59
CA ASN A 45 12.00 2.59 3.47
C ASN A 45 11.13 2.44 4.70
N GLU A 46 11.23 1.30 5.38
CA GLU A 46 10.52 1.11 6.62
C GLU A 46 11.02 2.08 7.68
N LYS A 47 12.33 2.29 7.74
CA LYS A 47 12.92 3.17 8.74
C LYS A 47 12.54 4.63 8.54
N ILE A 48 12.37 5.07 7.30
CA ILE A 48 11.96 6.45 7.03
C ILE A 48 10.44 6.58 6.88
N GLU A 49 9.74 5.52 7.24
CA GLU A 49 8.27 5.49 7.27
C GLU A 49 7.63 5.71 5.90
N HIS A 50 8.32 5.31 4.85
CA HIS A 50 7.74 5.24 3.52
C HIS A 50 7.13 3.86 3.34
N SER A 51 5.99 3.67 3.98
CA SER A 51 5.38 2.35 4.11
C SER A 51 4.96 1.74 2.79
N GLU A 52 4.49 2.56 1.88
CA GLU A 52 4.04 2.06 0.59
C GLU A 52 5.19 1.51 -0.22
N GLU A 53 6.29 2.25 -0.30
CA GLU A 53 7.48 1.78 -1.00
C GLU A 53 8.06 0.55 -0.33
N ALA A 54 8.09 0.54 0.99
CA ALA A 54 8.58 -0.61 1.74
C ALA A 54 7.73 -1.85 1.43
N PHE A 55 6.43 -1.69 1.37
CA PHE A 55 5.52 -2.78 1.07
C PHE A 55 5.75 -3.31 -0.35
N TYR A 56 5.95 -2.40 -1.30
CA TYR A 56 6.23 -2.77 -2.68
C TYR A 56 7.50 -3.63 -2.78
N TYR A 57 8.58 -3.20 -2.15
CA TYR A 57 9.82 -3.98 -2.18
C TYR A 57 9.64 -5.32 -1.47
N THR A 58 8.84 -5.36 -0.42
CA THR A 58 8.58 -6.58 0.32
C THR A 58 7.84 -7.61 -0.53
N ILE A 59 6.81 -7.19 -1.25
CA ILE A 59 6.10 -8.09 -2.14
C ILE A 59 7.07 -8.72 -3.14
N ASN A 60 7.96 -7.90 -3.66
CA ASN A 60 8.86 -8.36 -4.70
C ASN A 60 9.90 -9.36 -4.18
N TYR A 61 10.44 -9.13 -2.96
CA TYR A 61 11.42 -10.10 -2.47
C TYR A 61 10.75 -11.41 -2.08
N ILE A 62 9.51 -11.35 -1.61
CA ILE A 62 8.79 -12.59 -1.28
C ILE A 62 8.51 -13.39 -2.55
N ARG A 63 8.12 -12.73 -3.62
CA ARG A 63 7.84 -13.41 -4.87
C ARG A 63 9.08 -14.06 -5.49
N LEU A 64 10.24 -13.44 -5.30
CA LEU A 64 11.47 -14.03 -5.81
C LEU A 64 11.87 -15.29 -5.05
N LYS A 65 11.69 -15.28 -3.73
CA LYS A 65 11.99 -16.44 -2.91
C LYS A 65 11.11 -16.41 -1.67
N PRO A 66 10.10 -17.27 -1.62
CA PRO A 66 9.11 -17.21 -0.52
C PRO A 66 9.57 -17.74 0.81
N VAL A 67 10.70 -18.44 0.87
CA VAL A 67 11.23 -18.91 2.15
C VAL A 67 11.89 -17.73 2.86
N LEU A 68 11.34 -17.34 4.00
CA LEU A 68 11.78 -16.14 4.70
C LEU A 68 12.55 -16.49 5.95
N SER A 69 13.64 -15.74 6.20
CA SER A 69 14.32 -15.82 7.50
C SER A 69 13.44 -15.19 8.57
N ASN A 70 13.81 -15.39 9.83
CA ASN A 70 13.07 -14.75 10.92
C ASN A 70 13.08 -13.23 10.80
N ASP A 71 14.22 -12.65 10.44
CA ASP A 71 14.32 -11.21 10.23
C ASP A 71 13.40 -10.74 9.12
N GLU A 72 13.35 -11.50 8.04
CA GLU A 72 12.49 -11.13 6.91
C GLU A 72 11.02 -11.25 7.26
N ARG A 73 10.63 -12.23 8.07
CA ARG A 73 9.25 -12.34 8.54
C ARG A 73 8.87 -11.17 9.42
N ASN A 74 9.76 -10.79 10.33
CA ASN A 74 9.53 -9.65 11.20
C ASN A 74 9.41 -8.37 10.39
N LEU A 75 10.27 -8.22 9.41
CA LEU A 75 10.24 -7.05 8.52
C LEU A 75 8.90 -6.99 7.77
N PHE A 76 8.48 -8.12 7.21
CA PHE A 76 7.20 -8.19 6.50
C PHE A 76 6.04 -7.78 7.42
N ASN A 77 6.01 -8.33 8.64
CA ASN A 77 4.95 -8.01 9.58
C ASN A 77 4.94 -6.52 9.94
N ASN A 78 6.12 -5.96 10.20
CA ASN A 78 6.22 -4.57 10.58
C ASN A 78 5.79 -3.64 9.44
N ILE A 79 6.19 -3.98 8.23
CA ILE A 79 5.85 -3.16 7.07
C ILE A 79 4.36 -3.20 6.80
N CYS A 80 3.75 -4.38 6.89
CA CYS A 80 2.30 -4.51 6.69
C CYS A 80 1.53 -3.72 7.72
N LYS A 81 1.92 -3.83 8.99
CA LYS A 81 1.26 -3.08 10.06
C LYS A 81 1.40 -1.58 9.86
N SER A 82 2.59 -1.14 9.51
CA SER A 82 2.87 0.28 9.32
C SER A 82 2.03 0.83 8.16
N PHE A 83 1.99 0.10 7.07
CA PHE A 83 1.24 0.53 5.89
C PHE A 83 -0.26 0.62 6.19
N LEU A 84 -0.81 -0.41 6.83
CA LEU A 84 -2.23 -0.40 7.19
C LEU A 84 -2.55 0.69 8.20
N ASN A 85 -1.65 0.91 9.17
CA ASN A 85 -1.88 1.97 10.15
C ASN A 85 -1.91 3.34 9.50
N THR A 86 -1.04 3.57 8.53
CA THR A 86 -1.03 4.83 7.79
C THR A 86 -2.38 5.05 7.08
N LYS A 87 -2.89 4.00 6.43
CA LYS A 87 -4.18 4.08 5.75
C LYS A 87 -5.33 4.30 6.73
N ARG A 88 -5.29 3.62 7.87
CA ARG A 88 -6.33 3.75 8.88
C ARG A 88 -6.35 5.14 9.51
N LYS A 89 -5.17 5.74 9.68
CA LYS A 89 -5.10 7.12 10.18
C LYS A 89 -5.78 8.08 9.22
N SER A 90 -5.53 7.93 7.93
CA SER A 90 -6.18 8.77 6.93
C SER A 90 -7.69 8.57 6.95
N HIS A 91 -8.12 7.33 7.08
CA HIS A 91 -9.54 6.98 7.14
C HIS A 91 -10.21 7.69 8.32
N ARG A 92 -9.60 7.61 9.50
CA ARG A 92 -10.15 8.24 10.70
C ARG A 92 -10.19 9.76 10.55
N PHE A 93 -9.15 10.33 9.94
CA PHE A 93 -9.12 11.76 9.72
C PHE A 93 -10.25 12.22 8.81
N TYR A 94 -10.45 11.52 7.69
CA TYR A 94 -11.53 11.89 6.77
C TYR A 94 -12.90 11.76 7.45
N LYS A 95 -13.10 10.70 8.24
CA LYS A 95 -14.36 10.53 8.96
C LYS A 95 -14.60 11.68 9.93
N SER A 96 -13.56 12.10 10.62
CA SER A 96 -13.63 13.25 11.53
C SER A 96 -14.01 14.52 10.77
N GLN A 97 -13.43 14.71 9.58
CA GLN A 97 -13.74 15.88 8.78
C GLN A 97 -15.19 15.89 8.27
N VAL A 98 -15.73 14.69 7.98
CA VAL A 98 -17.15 14.59 7.59
C VAL A 98 -18.04 15.19 8.66
N LEU A 99 -17.79 14.86 9.92
CA LEU A 99 -18.58 15.38 11.02
C LEU A 99 -18.49 16.90 11.10
N LYS A 100 -17.28 17.44 10.94
CA LYS A 100 -17.08 18.89 11.01
C LYS A 100 -17.77 19.62 9.87
N GLU A 101 -17.62 19.11 8.65
CA GLU A 101 -18.21 19.77 7.49
C GLU A 101 -19.73 19.65 7.48
N THR A 102 -20.25 18.54 7.99
CA THR A 102 -21.70 18.37 8.13
C THR A 102 -22.28 19.42 9.07
N LYS A 103 -21.60 19.64 10.19
CA LYS A 103 -22.07 20.65 11.17
C LYS A 103 -22.07 22.04 10.59
N LYS A 104 -21.13 22.33 9.67
CA LYS A 104 -21.06 23.63 9.01
C LYS A 104 -22.04 23.75 7.86
N GLY A 105 -22.71 22.67 7.50
CA GLY A 105 -23.62 22.65 6.36
C GLY A 105 -22.93 22.65 5.01
N LYS A 106 -21.65 22.32 4.97
CA LYS A 106 -20.87 22.32 3.74
C LYS A 106 -20.93 20.95 3.08
N PHE A 107 -22.09 20.63 2.51
CA PHE A 107 -22.37 19.29 2.00
C PHE A 107 -21.57 18.94 0.76
N GLU A 108 -21.10 19.94 0.02
CA GLU A 108 -20.21 19.70 -1.12
C GLU A 108 -18.91 19.07 -0.63
N ASN A 109 -18.36 19.60 0.46
CA ASN A 109 -17.14 19.07 1.05
C ASN A 109 -17.35 17.66 1.60
N VAL A 110 -18.52 17.43 2.18
CA VAL A 110 -18.86 16.09 2.68
C VAL A 110 -18.83 15.08 1.55
N LYS A 111 -19.35 15.46 0.39
CA LYS A 111 -19.36 14.57 -0.77
C LYS A 111 -17.94 14.22 -1.21
N PHE A 112 -17.05 15.19 -1.27
CA PHE A 112 -15.66 14.95 -1.61
C PHE A 112 -15.01 14.01 -0.60
N LEU A 113 -15.28 14.23 0.68
CA LEU A 113 -14.71 13.38 1.74
C LEU A 113 -15.21 11.95 1.66
N GLU A 114 -16.47 11.78 1.34
CA GLU A 114 -17.04 10.43 1.21
C GLU A 114 -16.39 9.66 0.07
N GLU A 115 -16.07 10.35 -1.01
CA GLU A 115 -15.35 9.73 -2.12
C GLU A 115 -13.95 9.30 -1.70
N LEU A 116 -13.26 10.15 -0.93
CA LEU A 116 -11.93 9.81 -0.43
C LEU A 116 -11.97 8.64 0.54
N ILE A 117 -13.01 8.59 1.38
CA ILE A 117 -13.19 7.50 2.32
C ILE A 117 -13.38 6.18 1.57
N GLU A 118 -14.22 6.20 0.55
CA GLU A 118 -14.47 5.02 -0.25
C GLU A 118 -13.19 4.51 -0.90
N LYS A 119 -12.39 5.43 -1.41
CA LYS A 119 -11.12 5.09 -2.04
C LYS A 119 -10.16 4.46 -1.03
N ILE A 120 -10.06 5.05 0.15
CA ILE A 120 -9.18 4.53 1.21
C ILE A 120 -9.61 3.14 1.65
N GLU A 121 -10.92 2.94 1.77
CA GLU A 121 -11.44 1.63 2.18
C GLU A 121 -11.12 0.57 1.14
N SER A 122 -11.22 0.93 -0.13
CA SER A 122 -10.83 0.03 -1.21
C SER A 122 -9.35 -0.30 -1.15
N GLU A 123 -8.51 0.69 -0.86
CA GLU A 123 -7.08 0.49 -0.74
C GLU A 123 -6.72 -0.43 0.42
N ILE A 124 -7.38 -0.24 1.56
CA ILE A 124 -7.16 -1.10 2.72
C ILE A 124 -7.51 -2.54 2.38
N ASN A 125 -8.65 -2.75 1.74
CA ASN A 125 -9.06 -4.09 1.35
C ASN A 125 -8.10 -4.72 0.37
N SER A 126 -7.58 -3.95 -0.56
CA SER A 126 -6.60 -4.46 -1.54
C SER A 126 -5.32 -4.91 -0.84
N VAL A 127 -4.83 -4.11 0.10
CA VAL A 127 -3.62 -4.47 0.84
C VAL A 127 -3.84 -5.72 1.68
N LEU A 128 -4.99 -5.82 2.35
CA LEU A 128 -5.30 -6.99 3.16
C LEU A 128 -5.40 -8.24 2.30
N ASN A 129 -6.07 -8.15 1.16
CA ASN A 129 -6.23 -9.30 0.28
C ASN A 129 -4.88 -9.75 -0.28
N LEU A 130 -4.05 -8.81 -0.67
CA LEU A 130 -2.74 -9.13 -1.21
C LEU A 130 -1.85 -9.77 -0.14
N THR A 131 -1.91 -9.24 1.08
CA THR A 131 -1.15 -9.80 2.19
C THR A 131 -1.57 -11.23 2.48
N LEU A 132 -2.88 -11.48 2.51
CA LEU A 132 -3.39 -12.83 2.74
C LEU A 132 -2.99 -13.77 1.61
N GLU A 133 -3.06 -13.29 0.39
CA GLU A 133 -2.66 -14.10 -0.75
C GLU A 133 -1.19 -14.50 -0.66
N LEU A 134 -0.32 -13.56 -0.31
CA LEU A 134 1.10 -13.87 -0.17
C LEU A 134 1.34 -14.90 0.94
N ILE A 135 0.63 -14.77 2.05
CA ILE A 135 0.77 -15.70 3.15
C ILE A 135 0.32 -17.11 2.71
N ASP A 136 -0.86 -17.19 2.10
CA ASP A 136 -1.45 -18.47 1.72
C ASP A 136 -0.70 -19.17 0.59
N THR A 137 -0.28 -18.42 -0.42
CA THR A 137 0.26 -19.02 -1.63
C THR A 137 1.78 -19.07 -1.66
N GLN A 138 2.45 -18.23 -0.90
CA GLN A 138 3.90 -18.11 -0.97
C GLN A 138 4.58 -18.49 0.35
N ILE A 139 4.14 -17.89 1.44
CA ILE A 139 4.86 -18.02 2.70
C ILE A 139 4.56 -19.35 3.40
N LEU A 140 3.28 -19.66 3.62
CA LEU A 140 2.91 -20.89 4.32
C LEU A 140 3.35 -22.15 3.59
N PRO A 141 3.15 -22.29 2.27
CA PRO A 141 3.60 -23.51 1.59
C PRO A 141 5.09 -23.74 1.67
N ASN A 142 5.87 -22.71 1.93
CA ASN A 142 7.33 -22.77 1.93
C ASN A 142 7.95 -22.60 3.32
N SER A 143 7.15 -22.58 4.36
CA SER A 143 7.68 -22.38 5.72
C SER A 143 7.86 -23.69 6.47
#